data_a5b4d19cbee4bcfce5e2d487bed6a7b1
#
_entry.id   a5b4d19cbee4bcfce5e2d487bed6a7b1
#
_cell.length_a   1.000
_cell.length_b   1.000
_cell.length_c   1.000
_cell.angle_alpha   90.00
_cell.angle_beta   90.00
_cell.angle_gamma   90.00
#
_symmetry.space_group_name_H-M   'P 1'
#
loop_
_entity.id
_entity.type
_entity.pdbx_description
1 polymer ?
#
loop_
_entity_poly.entity_id
_entity_poly.type
_entity_poly.pdbx_seq_one_letter_code
_entity_poly.pdbx_strand_id
1 'polypeptide(L)'
;MLQATQGKRLYIQEVSVRDGFQIEPVFVPTADKIALIDRLSRSGLAKIEVTSFSSPKAIPALADAAEVMAGIARVPGVEYAALVPNAKGAERALACQVDELNIVMSASESHNRANLRMGREQSLAQFADIVALARGRSEVNASLSTAFGCPFEGEVNQVEVLRLVERIAALGIRRLTLCDTTGMAHPVQVQQLCAAVIARHPQIMLTAHFHDTRGMGLANVLAALQAGVERFDASLGGLGGCPFAPGASGNVCTEDMVHMLQAMGYATGVDLGALIECSRLLPGLVGHDVPGQVAKAGPSSRRYPLPEGARQPRLAGAAPACGAPAA
;
A
#
# COMPACT_ATOMS: atom_id res chain seq x y z
N MET A 1 17.16 14.72 -12.12
CA MET A 1 16.14 14.86 -13.20
C MET A 1 15.29 13.60 -13.20
N LEU A 2 13.96 13.73 -13.15
CA LEU A 2 13.04 12.63 -13.40
C LEU A 2 13.21 12.22 -14.87
N GLN A 3 13.96 11.16 -15.14
CA GLN A 3 13.95 10.54 -16.46
C GLN A 3 12.60 9.84 -16.60
N ALA A 4 11.84 10.23 -17.62
CA ALA A 4 10.61 9.52 -17.99
C ALA A 4 10.96 8.08 -18.34
N THR A 5 10.74 7.16 -17.43
CA THR A 5 10.85 5.72 -17.67
C THR A 5 9.53 5.22 -18.25
N GLN A 6 9.23 5.66 -19.48
CA GLN A 6 8.00 5.34 -20.17
C GLN A 6 7.81 3.82 -20.23
N GLY A 7 6.74 3.32 -19.62
CA GLY A 7 6.39 1.91 -19.62
C GLY A 7 7.07 1.04 -18.55
N LYS A 8 7.89 1.60 -17.64
CA LYS A 8 8.44 0.80 -16.53
C LYS A 8 7.32 0.25 -15.67
N ARG A 9 7.34 -1.07 -15.42
CA ARG A 9 6.33 -1.77 -14.61
C ARG A 9 6.51 -1.44 -13.14
N LEU A 10 5.39 -1.12 -12.47
CA LEU A 10 5.28 -1.01 -11.03
C LEU A 10 4.20 -1.98 -10.50
N TYR A 11 4.37 -2.44 -9.28
CA TYR A 11 3.51 -3.42 -8.64
C TYR A 11 2.76 -2.76 -7.48
N ILE A 12 1.47 -2.59 -7.64
CA ILE A 12 0.60 -1.97 -6.65
C ILE A 12 -0.04 -3.07 -5.80
N GLN A 13 0.04 -2.91 -4.50
CA GLN A 13 -0.45 -3.85 -3.50
C GLN A 13 -1.50 -3.14 -2.64
N GLU A 14 -2.63 -3.79 -2.41
CA GLU A 14 -3.77 -3.23 -1.72
C GLU A 14 -3.86 -3.77 -0.29
N VAL A 15 -3.97 -2.88 0.69
CA VAL A 15 -4.03 -3.28 2.10
C VAL A 15 -5.29 -2.82 2.84
N SER A 16 -6.26 -2.15 2.17
CA SER A 16 -7.45 -1.57 2.82
C SER A 16 -8.29 -2.59 3.57
N VAL A 17 -8.48 -3.77 3.01
CA VAL A 17 -9.31 -4.83 3.61
C VAL A 17 -8.68 -5.46 4.86
N ARG A 18 -7.37 -5.28 5.05
CA ARG A 18 -6.65 -5.66 6.26
C ARG A 18 -6.32 -4.43 7.11
N ASP A 19 -5.40 -3.56 6.64
CA ASP A 19 -4.89 -2.41 7.39
C ASP A 19 -5.95 -1.31 7.56
N GLY A 20 -6.72 -1.10 6.51
CA GLY A 20 -7.86 -0.20 6.53
C GLY A 20 -8.91 -0.63 7.56
N PHE A 21 -9.47 -1.80 7.38
CA PHE A 21 -10.60 -2.26 8.19
C PHE A 21 -10.25 -2.64 9.63
N GLN A 22 -8.98 -2.91 9.94
CA GLN A 22 -8.62 -3.38 11.29
C GLN A 22 -8.90 -2.37 12.41
N ILE A 23 -8.95 -1.06 12.09
CA ILE A 23 -9.19 0.00 13.07
C ILE A 23 -10.60 0.58 12.99
N GLU A 24 -11.41 0.13 12.02
CA GLU A 24 -12.76 0.63 11.86
C GLU A 24 -13.63 0.24 13.07
N PRO A 25 -14.44 1.18 13.59
CA PRO A 25 -15.28 0.93 14.74
C PRO A 25 -16.47 0.01 14.40
N VAL A 26 -16.83 -0.06 13.11
CA VAL A 26 -17.94 -0.88 12.61
C VAL A 26 -17.35 -2.14 11.98
N PHE A 27 -17.88 -3.31 12.38
CA PHE A 27 -17.53 -4.57 11.72
C PHE A 27 -18.12 -4.59 10.30
N VAL A 28 -17.27 -4.59 9.30
CA VAL A 28 -17.69 -4.77 7.90
C VAL A 28 -18.12 -6.23 7.72
N PRO A 29 -19.35 -6.52 7.26
CA PRO A 29 -19.81 -7.89 7.08
C PRO A 29 -18.90 -8.73 6.19
N THR A 30 -18.72 -10.01 6.51
CA THR A 30 -17.85 -10.93 5.76
C THR A 30 -18.19 -10.98 4.27
N ALA A 31 -19.47 -10.98 3.93
CA ALA A 31 -19.93 -10.99 2.52
C ALA A 31 -19.50 -9.71 1.78
N ASP A 32 -19.51 -8.56 2.44
CA ASP A 32 -19.12 -7.28 1.86
C ASP A 32 -17.60 -7.20 1.68
N LYS A 33 -16.82 -7.73 2.64
CA LYS A 33 -15.35 -7.89 2.49
C LYS A 33 -15.03 -8.75 1.27
N ILE A 34 -15.67 -9.90 1.13
CA ILE A 34 -15.49 -10.82 -0.02
C ILE A 34 -15.84 -10.10 -1.33
N ALA A 35 -17.00 -9.44 -1.38
CA ALA A 35 -17.44 -8.72 -2.59
C ALA A 35 -16.47 -7.59 -2.99
N LEU A 36 -15.91 -6.87 -2.02
CA LEU A 36 -14.90 -5.84 -2.28
C LEU A 36 -13.59 -6.45 -2.79
N ILE A 37 -13.08 -7.51 -2.13
CA ILE A 37 -11.86 -8.22 -2.53
C ILE A 37 -12.00 -8.77 -3.95
N ASP A 38 -13.14 -9.36 -4.29
CA ASP A 38 -13.41 -9.91 -5.62
C ASP A 38 -13.41 -8.83 -6.71
N ARG A 39 -13.86 -7.61 -6.40
CA ARG A 39 -13.77 -6.46 -7.33
C ARG A 39 -12.31 -6.00 -7.47
N LEU A 40 -11.62 -5.82 -6.35
CA LEU A 40 -10.20 -5.43 -6.31
C LEU A 40 -9.32 -6.44 -7.06
N SER A 41 -9.59 -7.74 -6.94
CA SER A 41 -8.85 -8.80 -7.63
C SER A 41 -8.91 -8.67 -9.15
N ARG A 42 -9.96 -8.07 -9.70
CA ARG A 42 -10.14 -7.85 -11.15
C ARG A 42 -9.60 -6.50 -11.62
N SER A 43 -9.10 -5.66 -10.73
CA SER A 43 -8.61 -4.32 -11.09
C SER A 43 -7.15 -4.29 -11.55
N GLY A 44 -6.45 -5.43 -11.59
CA GLY A 44 -5.06 -5.51 -12.04
C GLY A 44 -4.01 -5.25 -10.96
N LEU A 45 -4.41 -5.24 -9.70
CA LEU A 45 -3.51 -5.19 -8.53
C LEU A 45 -2.58 -6.42 -8.52
N ALA A 46 -1.34 -6.22 -8.07
CA ALA A 46 -0.36 -7.30 -7.99
C ALA A 46 -0.55 -8.19 -6.77
N LYS A 47 -1.01 -7.60 -5.66
CA LYS A 47 -1.23 -8.27 -4.38
C LYS A 47 -2.38 -7.61 -3.63
N ILE A 48 -3.09 -8.40 -2.83
CA ILE A 48 -4.09 -7.94 -1.87
C ILE A 48 -3.78 -8.56 -0.51
N GLU A 49 -3.54 -7.75 0.51
CA GLU A 49 -3.48 -8.21 1.89
C GLU A 49 -4.91 -8.33 2.41
N VAL A 50 -5.42 -9.57 2.35
CA VAL A 50 -6.84 -9.89 2.51
C VAL A 50 -7.34 -9.72 3.95
N THR A 51 -6.50 -10.13 4.92
CA THR A 51 -6.92 -10.22 6.33
C THR A 51 -5.73 -10.37 7.26
N SER A 52 -6.02 -10.55 8.57
CA SER A 52 -5.04 -10.88 9.60
C SER A 52 -5.46 -12.13 10.38
N PHE A 53 -4.53 -13.04 10.58
CA PHE A 53 -4.69 -14.18 11.48
C PHE A 53 -4.26 -13.88 12.91
N SER A 54 -4.37 -12.62 13.32
CA SER A 54 -4.28 -12.20 14.72
C SER A 54 -5.41 -12.81 15.56
N SER A 55 -5.28 -12.71 16.89
CA SER A 55 -6.36 -13.16 17.78
C SER A 55 -7.62 -12.34 17.53
N PRO A 56 -8.81 -12.97 17.37
CA PRO A 56 -10.09 -12.26 17.25
C PRO A 56 -10.39 -11.31 18.42
N LYS A 57 -9.82 -11.58 19.60
CA LYS A 57 -9.93 -10.68 20.75
C LYS A 57 -9.07 -9.43 20.61
N ALA A 58 -7.96 -9.52 19.88
CA ALA A 58 -7.07 -8.37 19.66
C ALA A 58 -7.55 -7.50 18.49
N ILE A 59 -8.04 -8.12 17.42
CA ILE A 59 -8.55 -7.44 16.23
C ILE A 59 -9.94 -8.03 15.87
N PRO A 60 -11.00 -7.58 16.56
CA PRO A 60 -12.36 -8.07 16.30
C PRO A 60 -12.86 -7.82 14.87
N ALA A 61 -12.42 -6.69 14.26
CA ALA A 61 -12.79 -6.33 12.89
C ALA A 61 -12.36 -7.36 11.84
N LEU A 62 -11.36 -8.21 12.13
CA LEU A 62 -10.85 -9.26 11.24
C LEU A 62 -11.01 -10.67 11.83
N ALA A 63 -11.98 -10.86 12.71
CA ALA A 63 -12.23 -12.15 13.37
C ALA A 63 -12.63 -13.27 12.38
N ASP A 64 -13.19 -12.89 11.24
CA ASP A 64 -13.71 -13.73 10.15
C ASP A 64 -12.64 -14.12 9.10
N ALA A 65 -11.34 -14.00 9.43
CA ALA A 65 -10.23 -14.20 8.51
C ALA A 65 -10.31 -15.48 7.65
N ALA A 66 -10.64 -16.62 8.27
CA ALA A 66 -10.74 -17.90 7.56
C ALA A 66 -11.95 -17.95 6.61
N GLU A 67 -13.05 -17.35 7.01
CA GLU A 67 -14.28 -17.29 6.20
C GLU A 67 -14.07 -16.41 4.98
N VAL A 68 -13.44 -15.26 5.15
CA VAL A 68 -13.07 -14.35 4.04
C VAL A 68 -12.16 -15.08 3.07
N MET A 69 -11.06 -15.70 3.54
CA MET A 69 -10.13 -16.44 2.68
C MET A 69 -10.79 -17.60 1.92
N ALA A 70 -11.76 -18.27 2.53
CA ALA A 70 -12.50 -19.35 1.88
C ALA A 70 -13.54 -18.85 0.85
N GLY A 71 -14.04 -17.62 1.02
CA GLY A 71 -15.12 -17.07 0.21
C GLY A 71 -14.67 -16.28 -1.02
N ILE A 72 -13.41 -15.78 -1.06
CA ILE A 72 -12.93 -14.96 -2.18
C ILE A 72 -12.73 -15.76 -3.47
N ALA A 73 -13.06 -15.15 -4.61
CA ALA A 73 -12.77 -15.67 -5.95
C ALA A 73 -11.35 -15.26 -6.36
N ARG A 74 -10.38 -16.17 -6.20
CA ARG A 74 -8.97 -15.92 -6.56
C ARG A 74 -8.79 -15.74 -8.06
N VAL A 75 -8.10 -14.68 -8.44
CA VAL A 75 -7.80 -14.35 -9.84
C VAL A 75 -6.33 -14.69 -10.13
N PRO A 76 -6.03 -15.42 -11.22
CA PRO A 76 -4.65 -15.71 -11.60
C PRO A 76 -3.83 -14.43 -11.79
N GLY A 77 -2.60 -14.42 -11.22
CA GLY A 77 -1.70 -13.27 -11.27
C GLY A 77 -1.89 -12.27 -10.12
N VAL A 78 -2.88 -12.44 -9.25
CA VAL A 78 -3.02 -11.70 -7.99
C VAL A 78 -2.53 -12.56 -6.84
N GLU A 79 -1.67 -12.01 -6.00
CA GLU A 79 -1.15 -12.65 -4.80
C GLU A 79 -1.99 -12.29 -3.59
N TYR A 80 -2.47 -13.28 -2.84
CA TYR A 80 -3.32 -13.09 -1.66
C TYR A 80 -2.51 -13.29 -0.39
N ALA A 81 -2.21 -12.17 0.28
CA ALA A 81 -1.42 -12.15 1.50
C ALA A 81 -2.31 -12.04 2.75
N ALA A 82 -1.76 -12.46 3.88
CA ALA A 82 -2.38 -12.23 5.17
C ALA A 82 -1.33 -11.91 6.24
N LEU A 83 -1.65 -10.98 7.14
CA LEU A 83 -0.80 -10.67 8.28
C LEU A 83 -0.88 -11.78 9.32
N VAL A 84 0.29 -12.22 9.79
CA VAL A 84 0.42 -13.25 10.83
C VAL A 84 1.32 -12.75 11.96
N PRO A 85 0.82 -12.69 13.20
CA PRO A 85 1.59 -12.13 14.32
C PRO A 85 2.53 -13.15 14.98
N ASN A 86 2.35 -14.45 14.75
CA ASN A 86 3.08 -15.54 15.39
C ASN A 86 2.88 -16.88 14.66
N ALA A 87 3.58 -17.94 15.10
CA ALA A 87 3.50 -19.27 14.51
C ALA A 87 2.07 -19.85 14.47
N LYS A 88 1.25 -19.65 15.51
CA LYS A 88 -0.14 -20.11 15.52
C LYS A 88 -0.99 -19.39 14.46
N GLY A 89 -0.76 -18.10 14.25
CA GLY A 89 -1.39 -17.33 13.16
C GLY A 89 -0.95 -17.86 11.79
N ALA A 90 0.35 -18.18 11.65
CA ALA A 90 0.91 -18.74 10.42
C ALA A 90 0.30 -20.11 10.08
N GLU A 91 0.16 -21.02 11.05
CA GLU A 91 -0.50 -22.32 10.84
C GLU A 91 -1.93 -22.15 10.33
N ARG A 92 -2.71 -21.23 10.92
CA ARG A 92 -4.09 -20.92 10.49
C ARG A 92 -4.12 -20.34 9.08
N ALA A 93 -3.22 -19.42 8.76
CA ALA A 93 -3.11 -18.81 7.43
C ALA A 93 -2.72 -19.85 6.36
N LEU A 94 -1.75 -20.71 6.67
CA LEU A 94 -1.32 -21.81 5.79
C LEU A 94 -2.43 -22.83 5.54
N ALA A 95 -3.30 -23.08 6.53
CA ALA A 95 -4.49 -23.92 6.34
C ALA A 95 -5.52 -23.29 5.39
N CYS A 96 -5.53 -21.95 5.27
CA CYS A 96 -6.35 -21.18 4.33
C CYS A 96 -5.66 -20.94 2.98
N GLN A 97 -4.50 -21.56 2.73
CA GLN A 97 -3.76 -21.48 1.47
C GLN A 97 -3.43 -20.04 1.04
N VAL A 98 -3.00 -19.18 1.96
CA VAL A 98 -2.50 -17.86 1.61
C VAL A 98 -1.20 -17.97 0.78
N ASP A 99 -1.01 -17.07 -0.20
CA ASP A 99 0.17 -17.08 -1.05
C ASP A 99 1.38 -16.46 -0.34
N GLU A 100 1.15 -15.47 0.52
CA GLU A 100 2.20 -14.81 1.29
C GLU A 100 1.79 -14.58 2.76
N LEU A 101 2.63 -14.98 3.69
CA LEU A 101 2.54 -14.62 5.11
C LEU A 101 3.26 -13.28 5.32
N ASN A 102 2.51 -12.24 5.69
CA ASN A 102 3.09 -10.96 6.08
C ASN A 102 3.36 -10.97 7.59
N ILE A 103 4.63 -11.05 7.98
CA ILE A 103 5.09 -11.00 9.37
C ILE A 103 5.53 -9.58 9.70
N VAL A 104 5.37 -9.15 10.94
CA VAL A 104 5.60 -7.76 11.33
C VAL A 104 6.49 -7.64 12.56
N MET A 105 7.43 -6.70 12.51
CA MET A 105 8.14 -6.18 13.68
C MET A 105 8.41 -4.69 13.49
N SER A 106 8.81 -4.02 14.58
CA SER A 106 9.13 -2.59 14.53
C SER A 106 10.64 -2.35 14.64
N ALA A 107 11.13 -1.34 13.93
CA ALA A 107 12.51 -0.87 14.07
C ALA A 107 12.78 -0.27 15.47
N SER A 108 11.77 0.36 16.07
CA SER A 108 11.79 0.86 17.45
C SER A 108 11.46 -0.25 18.45
N GLU A 109 12.24 -0.36 19.50
CA GLU A 109 12.00 -1.33 20.59
C GLU A 109 10.71 -1.01 21.36
N SER A 110 10.47 0.27 21.65
CA SER A 110 9.29 0.71 22.40
C SER A 110 8.01 0.43 21.61
N HIS A 111 8.00 0.72 20.29
CA HIS A 111 6.84 0.42 19.46
C HIS A 111 6.65 -1.09 19.29
N ASN A 112 7.73 -1.86 19.16
CA ASN A 112 7.63 -3.32 19.07
C ASN A 112 6.98 -3.91 20.33
N ARG A 113 7.38 -3.42 21.51
CA ARG A 113 6.76 -3.82 22.80
C ARG A 113 5.29 -3.40 22.90
N ALA A 114 4.96 -2.18 22.49
CA ALA A 114 3.59 -1.67 22.53
C ALA A 114 2.67 -2.47 21.59
N ASN A 115 3.11 -2.74 20.37
CA ASN A 115 2.31 -3.38 19.32
C ASN A 115 2.25 -4.91 19.46
N LEU A 116 3.41 -5.56 19.72
CA LEU A 116 3.54 -7.02 19.71
C LEU A 116 3.69 -7.62 21.10
N ARG A 117 3.83 -6.80 22.14
CA ARG A 117 4.07 -7.20 23.53
C ARG A 117 5.35 -8.02 23.73
N MET A 118 6.34 -7.82 22.87
CA MET A 118 7.64 -8.50 22.91
C MET A 118 8.75 -7.58 22.42
N GLY A 119 10.00 -7.92 22.78
CA GLY A 119 11.19 -7.23 22.27
C GLY A 119 11.53 -7.65 20.84
N ARG A 120 12.36 -6.85 20.15
CA ARG A 120 12.77 -7.11 18.77
C ARG A 120 13.49 -8.44 18.61
N GLU A 121 14.30 -8.88 19.59
CA GLU A 121 14.97 -10.17 19.56
C GLU A 121 13.98 -11.35 19.55
N GLN A 122 12.91 -11.25 20.33
CA GLN A 122 11.84 -12.25 20.34
C GLN A 122 11.08 -12.26 19.02
N SER A 123 10.85 -11.08 18.39
CA SER A 123 10.23 -11.00 17.07
C SER A 123 11.07 -11.69 16.00
N LEU A 124 12.39 -11.51 16.01
CA LEU A 124 13.30 -12.19 15.07
C LEU A 124 13.34 -13.70 15.29
N ALA A 125 13.29 -14.15 16.54
CA ALA A 125 13.18 -15.58 16.84
C ALA A 125 11.87 -16.18 16.30
N GLN A 126 10.74 -15.49 16.50
CA GLN A 126 9.46 -15.90 15.91
C GLN A 126 9.45 -15.90 14.38
N PHE A 127 10.18 -14.98 13.75
CA PHE A 127 10.33 -14.97 12.29
C PHE A 127 10.99 -16.25 11.79
N ALA A 128 12.04 -16.74 12.49
CA ALA A 128 12.68 -18.01 12.15
C ALA A 128 11.70 -19.20 12.21
N ASP A 129 10.85 -19.24 13.25
CA ASP A 129 9.83 -20.29 13.39
C ASP A 129 8.79 -20.23 12.26
N ILE A 130 8.31 -19.03 11.91
CA ILE A 130 7.33 -18.85 10.84
C ILE A 130 7.94 -19.20 9.47
N VAL A 131 9.18 -18.79 9.21
CA VAL A 131 9.90 -19.16 7.97
C VAL A 131 10.01 -20.66 7.84
N ALA A 132 10.31 -21.37 8.92
CA ALA A 132 10.39 -22.83 8.92
C ALA A 132 9.02 -23.47 8.59
N LEU A 133 7.93 -22.95 9.14
CA LEU A 133 6.56 -23.42 8.88
C LEU A 133 6.09 -23.13 7.43
N ALA A 134 6.49 -21.99 6.88
CA ALA A 134 6.08 -21.54 5.55
C ALA A 134 6.81 -22.26 4.41
N ARG A 135 7.95 -22.90 4.70
CA ARG A 135 8.85 -23.48 3.67
C ARG A 135 8.12 -24.41 2.69
N GLY A 136 8.16 -24.05 1.41
CA GLY A 136 7.52 -24.82 0.33
C GLY A 136 5.99 -24.75 0.32
N ARG A 137 5.38 -23.85 1.11
CA ARG A 137 3.92 -23.70 1.22
C ARG A 137 3.43 -22.30 0.90
N SER A 138 4.19 -21.28 1.32
CA SER A 138 3.83 -19.86 1.17
C SER A 138 5.10 -19.02 1.18
N GLU A 139 5.06 -17.87 0.50
CA GLU A 139 6.10 -16.86 0.60
C GLU A 139 6.03 -16.16 1.98
N VAL A 140 7.14 -15.54 2.38
CA VAL A 140 7.20 -14.75 3.62
C VAL A 140 7.69 -13.35 3.29
N ASN A 141 6.87 -12.35 3.61
CA ASN A 141 7.24 -10.94 3.62
C ASN A 141 7.43 -10.45 5.06
N ALA A 142 8.48 -9.69 5.34
CA ALA A 142 8.68 -9.04 6.62
C ALA A 142 8.37 -7.55 6.51
N SER A 143 7.36 -7.06 7.22
CA SER A 143 7.06 -5.64 7.36
C SER A 143 7.80 -5.06 8.55
N LEU A 144 8.73 -4.13 8.28
CA LEU A 144 9.49 -3.41 9.29
C LEU A 144 8.82 -2.08 9.58
N SER A 145 7.96 -2.06 10.59
CA SER A 145 7.22 -0.89 11.07
C SER A 145 8.16 0.16 11.68
N THR A 146 7.75 1.41 11.70
CA THR A 146 8.50 2.55 12.25
C THR A 146 9.91 2.71 11.68
N ALA A 147 10.12 2.30 10.43
CA ALA A 147 11.44 2.35 9.80
C ALA A 147 11.98 3.78 9.59
N PHE A 148 11.10 4.77 9.58
CA PHE A 148 11.42 6.17 9.32
C PHE A 148 11.22 7.08 10.53
N GLY A 149 10.50 6.62 11.55
CA GLY A 149 10.22 7.38 12.76
C GLY A 149 9.29 6.63 13.69
N CYS A 150 9.38 6.90 14.98
CA CYS A 150 8.62 6.23 16.03
C CYS A 150 7.89 7.26 16.90
N PRO A 151 6.60 7.07 17.21
CA PRO A 151 5.85 8.00 18.06
C PRO A 151 6.33 8.04 19.50
N PHE A 152 7.09 7.03 19.94
CA PHE A 152 7.61 6.92 21.31
C PHE A 152 9.08 7.31 21.42
N GLU A 153 9.90 6.98 20.41
CA GLU A 153 11.35 7.19 20.44
C GLU A 153 11.80 8.36 19.54
N GLY A 154 10.88 8.91 18.73
CA GLY A 154 11.18 9.98 17.79
C GLY A 154 11.92 9.47 16.55
N GLU A 155 13.07 10.04 16.25
CA GLU A 155 13.90 9.67 15.12
C GLU A 155 14.45 8.23 15.27
N VAL A 156 14.35 7.45 14.20
CA VAL A 156 14.88 6.09 14.14
C VAL A 156 16.18 6.09 13.32
N ASN A 157 17.27 5.60 13.94
CA ASN A 157 18.58 5.57 13.30
C ASN A 157 18.58 4.62 12.09
N GLN A 158 18.89 5.14 10.91
CA GLN A 158 18.93 4.35 9.67
C GLN A 158 19.96 3.20 9.71
N VAL A 159 21.06 3.35 10.44
CA VAL A 159 22.05 2.27 10.61
C VAL A 159 21.43 1.08 11.33
N GLU A 160 20.59 1.34 12.33
CA GLU A 160 19.88 0.29 13.06
C GLU A 160 18.82 -0.38 12.18
N VAL A 161 18.09 0.39 11.36
CA VAL A 161 17.15 -0.16 10.37
C VAL A 161 17.88 -1.11 9.41
N LEU A 162 19.01 -0.69 8.85
CA LEU A 162 19.82 -1.52 7.94
C LEU A 162 20.34 -2.80 8.62
N ARG A 163 20.73 -2.72 9.90
CA ARG A 163 21.12 -3.89 10.70
C ARG A 163 19.96 -4.88 10.88
N LEU A 164 18.76 -4.39 11.11
CA LEU A 164 17.56 -5.25 11.19
C LEU A 164 17.25 -5.90 9.84
N VAL A 165 17.34 -5.15 8.74
CA VAL A 165 17.17 -5.68 7.38
C VAL A 165 18.17 -6.81 7.11
N GLU A 166 19.44 -6.64 7.47
CA GLU A 166 20.46 -7.68 7.34
C GLU A 166 20.09 -8.94 8.13
N ARG A 167 19.63 -8.78 9.37
CA ARG A 167 19.21 -9.91 10.23
C ARG A 167 17.98 -10.62 9.65
N ILE A 168 17.01 -9.89 9.15
CA ILE A 168 15.82 -10.44 8.47
C ILE A 168 16.25 -11.22 7.23
N ALA A 169 17.15 -10.66 6.41
CA ALA A 169 17.67 -11.33 5.22
C ALA A 169 18.44 -12.63 5.55
N ALA A 170 19.17 -12.65 6.67
CA ALA A 170 19.90 -13.83 7.15
C ALA A 170 18.98 -14.99 7.52
N LEU A 171 17.71 -14.74 7.86
CA LEU A 171 16.68 -15.77 8.08
C LEU A 171 16.19 -16.42 6.77
N GLY A 172 16.68 -15.96 5.61
CA GLY A 172 16.25 -16.45 4.30
C GLY A 172 15.06 -15.69 3.71
N ILE A 173 14.56 -14.64 4.38
CA ILE A 173 13.47 -13.80 3.88
C ILE A 173 13.98 -12.95 2.72
N ARG A 174 13.23 -12.94 1.61
CA ARG A 174 13.58 -12.23 0.38
C ARG A 174 12.59 -11.11 0.03
N ARG A 175 11.53 -10.96 0.80
CA ARG A 175 10.50 -9.91 0.64
C ARG A 175 10.48 -9.07 1.90
N LEU A 176 10.61 -7.76 1.73
CA LEU A 176 10.68 -6.80 2.83
C LEU A 176 9.83 -5.58 2.51
N THR A 177 9.02 -5.16 3.47
CA THR A 177 8.30 -3.90 3.40
C THR A 177 8.88 -2.91 4.42
N LEU A 178 9.37 -1.76 3.97
CA LEU A 178 9.71 -0.63 4.85
C LEU A 178 8.47 0.22 5.08
N CYS A 179 8.06 0.36 6.35
CA CYS A 179 6.82 1.03 6.70
C CYS A 179 7.06 2.36 7.44
N ASP A 180 6.47 3.42 6.92
CA ASP A 180 6.24 4.69 7.61
C ASP A 180 4.92 4.63 8.37
N THR A 181 4.88 3.79 9.38
CA THR A 181 3.67 3.40 10.15
C THR A 181 2.91 4.58 10.73
N THR A 182 3.57 5.69 10.99
CA THR A 182 3.00 6.87 11.67
C THR A 182 3.08 8.15 10.84
N GLY A 183 3.45 8.03 9.56
CA GLY A 183 3.56 9.17 8.63
C GLY A 183 4.56 10.22 9.11
N MET A 184 5.73 9.77 9.59
CA MET A 184 6.84 10.64 10.05
C MET A 184 7.94 10.78 9.01
N ALA A 185 7.94 9.95 7.96
CA ALA A 185 8.92 9.98 6.89
C ALA A 185 8.87 11.27 6.06
N HIS A 186 10.03 11.68 5.57
CA HIS A 186 10.14 12.74 4.56
C HIS A 186 10.97 12.25 3.35
N PRO A 187 10.80 12.87 2.16
CA PRO A 187 11.33 12.33 0.90
C PRO A 187 12.84 12.06 0.89
N VAL A 188 13.65 12.92 1.51
CA VAL A 188 15.11 12.74 1.54
C VAL A 188 15.49 11.49 2.34
N GLN A 189 14.88 11.29 3.51
CA GLN A 189 15.09 10.11 4.36
C GLN A 189 14.66 8.83 3.62
N VAL A 190 13.50 8.85 2.96
CA VAL A 190 12.98 7.72 2.18
C VAL A 190 13.94 7.33 1.06
N GLN A 191 14.39 8.32 0.26
CA GLN A 191 15.31 8.08 -0.84
C GLN A 191 16.62 7.45 -0.35
N GLN A 192 17.19 7.98 0.73
CA GLN A 192 18.46 7.49 1.29
C GLN A 192 18.33 6.06 1.81
N LEU A 193 17.30 5.77 2.63
CA LEU A 193 17.12 4.44 3.22
C LEU A 193 16.79 3.38 2.16
N CYS A 194 15.86 3.66 1.25
CA CYS A 194 15.49 2.72 0.19
C CYS A 194 16.68 2.42 -0.73
N ALA A 195 17.44 3.44 -1.15
CA ALA A 195 18.65 3.25 -1.96
C ALA A 195 19.70 2.41 -1.22
N ALA A 196 19.90 2.65 0.08
CA ALA A 196 20.85 1.89 0.89
C ALA A 196 20.46 0.41 1.04
N VAL A 197 19.15 0.12 1.23
CA VAL A 197 18.64 -1.27 1.28
C VAL A 197 18.85 -1.97 -0.07
N ILE A 198 18.46 -1.34 -1.18
CA ILE A 198 18.60 -1.91 -2.52
C ILE A 198 20.08 -2.20 -2.85
N ALA A 199 20.98 -1.26 -2.53
CA ALA A 199 22.41 -1.42 -2.80
C ALA A 199 23.06 -2.53 -1.98
N ARG A 200 22.68 -2.68 -0.69
CA ARG A 200 23.27 -3.67 0.21
C ARG A 200 22.65 -5.07 0.07
N HIS A 201 21.40 -5.13 -0.33
CA HIS A 201 20.60 -6.36 -0.38
C HIS A 201 19.85 -6.48 -1.72
N PRO A 202 20.57 -6.56 -2.87
CA PRO A 202 19.95 -6.61 -4.20
C PRO A 202 19.06 -7.85 -4.41
N GLN A 203 19.17 -8.86 -3.55
CA GLN A 203 18.33 -10.05 -3.56
C GLN A 203 16.98 -9.83 -2.86
N ILE A 204 16.80 -8.72 -2.13
CA ILE A 204 15.53 -8.40 -1.45
C ILE A 204 14.59 -7.69 -2.42
N MET A 205 13.39 -8.21 -2.52
CA MET A 205 12.27 -7.56 -3.16
C MET A 205 11.69 -6.53 -2.17
N LEU A 206 12.04 -5.26 -2.38
CA LEU A 206 11.66 -4.18 -1.48
C LEU A 206 10.30 -3.62 -1.86
N THR A 207 9.39 -3.55 -0.88
CA THR A 207 8.13 -2.81 -0.92
C THR A 207 8.22 -1.57 -0.03
N ALA A 208 7.61 -0.47 -0.43
CA ALA A 208 7.46 0.72 0.41
C ALA A 208 5.99 0.92 0.79
N HIS A 209 5.76 1.18 2.07
CA HIS A 209 4.46 1.40 2.68
C HIS A 209 4.48 2.73 3.44
N PHE A 210 3.63 3.68 3.02
CA PHE A 210 3.60 5.01 3.60
C PHE A 210 2.22 5.38 4.13
N HIS A 211 2.20 6.06 5.28
CA HIS A 211 1.03 6.76 5.78
C HIS A 211 1.06 8.24 5.37
N ASP A 212 -0.12 8.81 5.14
CA ASP A 212 -0.26 10.19 4.69
C ASP A 212 -0.62 11.16 5.84
N THR A 213 -0.34 10.77 7.07
CA THR A 213 -0.70 11.49 8.31
C THR A 213 -0.28 12.97 8.30
N ARG A 214 0.82 13.31 7.60
CA ARG A 214 1.31 14.69 7.48
C ARG A 214 1.32 15.19 6.03
N GLY A 215 0.54 14.57 5.14
CA GLY A 215 0.41 15.00 3.74
C GLY A 215 1.67 14.78 2.90
N MET A 216 2.59 13.91 3.33
CA MET A 216 3.84 13.62 2.61
C MET A 216 3.83 12.27 1.89
N GLY A 217 2.73 11.52 1.95
CA GLY A 217 2.69 10.15 1.47
C GLY A 217 3.04 10.00 -0.01
N LEU A 218 2.39 10.75 -0.92
CA LEU A 218 2.70 10.69 -2.35
C LEU A 218 4.11 11.23 -2.66
N ALA A 219 4.60 12.22 -1.92
CA ALA A 219 5.98 12.70 -2.07
C ALA A 219 7.00 11.62 -1.65
N ASN A 220 6.69 10.85 -0.62
CA ASN A 220 7.50 9.71 -0.18
C ASN A 220 7.45 8.55 -1.19
N VAL A 221 6.30 8.27 -1.81
CA VAL A 221 6.20 7.32 -2.94
C VAL A 221 7.13 7.73 -4.08
N LEU A 222 7.12 9.01 -4.46
CA LEU A 222 8.01 9.53 -5.50
C LEU A 222 9.49 9.38 -5.12
N ALA A 223 9.86 9.66 -3.88
CA ALA A 223 11.23 9.51 -3.40
C ALA A 223 11.70 8.03 -3.39
N ALA A 224 10.84 7.11 -2.97
CA ALA A 224 11.12 5.68 -3.01
C ALA A 224 11.27 5.18 -4.45
N LEU A 225 10.43 5.65 -5.36
CA LEU A 225 10.51 5.36 -6.79
C LEU A 225 11.85 5.83 -7.40
N GLN A 226 12.32 7.02 -7.03
CA GLN A 226 13.62 7.55 -7.43
C GLN A 226 14.80 6.74 -6.87
N ALA A 227 14.63 6.13 -5.71
CA ALA A 227 15.58 5.21 -5.11
C ALA A 227 15.61 3.83 -5.80
N GLY A 228 14.64 3.52 -6.66
CA GLY A 228 14.55 2.25 -7.40
C GLY A 228 13.51 1.27 -6.85
N VAL A 229 12.68 1.66 -5.89
CA VAL A 229 11.56 0.83 -5.42
C VAL A 229 10.52 0.67 -6.54
N GLU A 230 10.03 -0.55 -6.73
CA GLU A 230 9.05 -0.89 -7.78
C GLU A 230 7.73 -1.44 -7.21
N ARG A 231 7.65 -1.64 -5.89
CA ARG A 231 6.50 -2.21 -5.20
C ARG A 231 6.01 -1.27 -4.12
N PHE A 232 4.71 -1.02 -4.10
CA PHE A 232 4.10 -0.05 -3.20
C PHE A 232 2.83 -0.62 -2.59
N ASP A 233 2.74 -0.59 -1.26
CA ASP A 233 1.48 -0.78 -0.54
C ASP A 233 0.71 0.53 -0.52
N ALA A 234 -0.60 0.43 -0.69
CA ALA A 234 -1.53 1.54 -0.51
C ALA A 234 -2.89 1.01 -0.06
N SER A 235 -3.73 1.89 0.42
CA SER A 235 -5.06 1.55 0.91
C SER A 235 -6.13 2.30 0.11
N LEU A 236 -7.11 1.56 -0.38
CA LEU A 236 -8.25 2.13 -1.10
C LEU A 236 -8.92 3.24 -0.26
N GLY A 237 -9.19 4.37 -0.88
CA GLY A 237 -9.73 5.54 -0.21
C GLY A 237 -8.81 6.20 0.81
N GLY A 238 -7.59 5.68 1.03
CA GLY A 238 -6.68 6.12 2.08
C GLY A 238 -7.08 5.64 3.48
N LEU A 239 -7.82 4.54 3.58
CA LEU A 239 -8.23 3.94 4.85
C LEU A 239 -7.04 3.45 5.69
N GLY A 240 -7.29 3.31 6.98
CA GLY A 240 -6.32 2.79 7.94
C GLY A 240 -5.57 3.89 8.67
N GLY A 241 -5.09 3.55 9.83
CA GLY A 241 -4.30 4.42 10.68
C GLY A 241 -3.55 3.60 11.72
N CYS A 242 -2.75 4.24 12.54
CA CYS A 242 -2.06 3.57 13.61
C CYS A 242 -2.73 3.94 14.95
N PRO A 243 -3.22 2.97 15.74
CA PRO A 243 -3.83 3.27 17.06
C PRO A 243 -2.84 3.93 18.02
N PHE A 244 -1.53 3.82 17.74
CA PHE A 244 -0.46 4.45 18.53
C PHE A 244 -0.01 5.81 17.97
N ALA A 245 -0.66 6.32 16.90
CA ALA A 245 -0.41 7.66 16.34
C ALA A 245 -1.70 8.46 16.31
N PRO A 246 -2.04 9.19 17.40
CA PRO A 246 -3.22 10.06 17.43
C PRO A 246 -3.21 11.05 16.26
N GLY A 247 -4.34 11.15 15.54
CA GLY A 247 -4.46 12.01 14.36
C GLY A 247 -3.89 11.41 13.07
N ALA A 248 -3.54 10.11 13.05
CA ALA A 248 -3.16 9.42 11.82
C ALA A 248 -4.33 9.41 10.84
N SER A 249 -4.13 10.05 9.67
CA SER A 249 -5.17 10.20 8.63
C SER A 249 -5.31 8.99 7.71
N GLY A 250 -4.47 7.96 7.88
CA GLY A 250 -4.51 6.73 7.10
C GLY A 250 -3.30 6.53 6.18
N ASN A 251 -3.39 5.48 5.40
CA ASN A 251 -2.41 5.11 4.38
C ASN A 251 -2.42 6.09 3.20
N VAL A 252 -1.39 6.06 2.38
CA VAL A 252 -1.47 6.60 1.02
C VAL A 252 -2.64 5.94 0.29
N CYS A 253 -3.47 6.76 -0.36
CA CYS A 253 -4.63 6.30 -1.09
C CYS A 253 -4.22 5.58 -2.38
N THR A 254 -4.75 4.37 -2.61
CA THR A 254 -4.38 3.54 -3.76
C THR A 254 -4.73 4.22 -5.08
N GLU A 255 -5.94 4.73 -5.23
CA GLU A 255 -6.36 5.38 -6.48
C GLU A 255 -5.64 6.70 -6.73
N ASP A 256 -5.27 7.45 -5.68
CA ASP A 256 -4.48 8.68 -5.81
C ASP A 256 -3.05 8.36 -6.27
N MET A 257 -2.44 7.32 -5.68
CA MET A 257 -1.11 6.84 -6.06
C MET A 257 -1.09 6.29 -7.49
N VAL A 258 -2.05 5.45 -7.85
CA VAL A 258 -2.16 4.88 -9.20
C VAL A 258 -2.35 5.99 -10.24
N HIS A 259 -3.20 6.98 -9.95
CA HIS A 259 -3.40 8.14 -10.82
C HIS A 259 -2.08 8.90 -11.04
N MET A 260 -1.34 9.21 -9.98
CA MET A 260 -0.04 9.89 -10.06
C MET A 260 0.94 9.08 -10.92
N LEU A 261 1.11 7.80 -10.65
CA LEU A 261 2.08 6.95 -11.33
C LEU A 261 1.75 6.77 -12.83
N GLN A 262 0.47 6.60 -13.18
CA GLN A 262 0.02 6.52 -14.57
C GLN A 262 0.20 7.85 -15.31
N ALA A 263 -0.11 8.98 -14.66
CA ALA A 263 0.12 10.32 -15.23
C ALA A 263 1.61 10.59 -15.49
N MET A 264 2.52 9.98 -14.71
CA MET A 264 3.97 10.02 -14.90
C MET A 264 4.47 9.03 -15.98
N GLY A 265 3.60 8.22 -16.59
CA GLY A 265 3.95 7.29 -17.67
C GLY A 265 4.38 5.90 -17.22
N TYR A 266 4.20 5.53 -15.94
CA TYR A 266 4.50 4.18 -15.45
C TYR A 266 3.39 3.18 -15.80
N ALA A 267 3.77 1.94 -16.07
CA ALA A 267 2.85 0.83 -16.29
C ALA A 267 2.49 0.17 -14.95
N THR A 268 1.38 0.56 -14.33
CA THR A 268 0.91 -0.09 -13.09
C THR A 268 0.16 -1.38 -13.38
N GLY A 269 -0.47 -1.47 -14.56
CA GLY A 269 -1.37 -2.57 -14.94
C GLY A 269 -2.73 -2.52 -14.23
N VAL A 270 -2.97 -1.46 -13.46
CA VAL A 270 -4.20 -1.29 -12.65
C VAL A 270 -5.22 -0.48 -13.43
N ASP A 271 -6.47 -0.93 -13.41
CA ASP A 271 -7.62 -0.18 -13.88
C ASP A 271 -8.04 0.85 -12.83
N LEU A 272 -7.67 2.11 -13.06
CA LEU A 272 -8.01 3.21 -12.18
C LEU A 272 -9.52 3.42 -12.06
N GLY A 273 -10.28 3.18 -13.14
CA GLY A 273 -11.73 3.31 -13.12
C GLY A 273 -12.37 2.30 -12.17
N ALA A 274 -11.92 1.04 -12.23
CA ALA A 274 -12.37 -0.02 -11.32
C ALA A 274 -12.02 0.30 -9.86
N LEU A 275 -10.83 0.86 -9.56
CA LEU A 275 -10.46 1.31 -8.22
C LEU A 275 -11.38 2.42 -7.71
N ILE A 276 -11.65 3.43 -8.54
CA ILE A 276 -12.55 4.54 -8.19
C ILE A 276 -13.94 4.01 -7.84
N GLU A 277 -14.47 3.06 -8.61
CA GLU A 277 -15.77 2.45 -8.30
C GLU A 277 -15.74 1.65 -6.99
N CYS A 278 -14.65 0.94 -6.68
CA CYS A 278 -14.47 0.27 -5.40
C CYS A 278 -14.38 1.29 -4.24
N SER A 279 -13.61 2.38 -4.40
CA SER A 279 -13.45 3.41 -3.38
C SER A 279 -14.77 4.09 -3.01
N ARG A 280 -15.66 4.27 -3.97
CA ARG A 280 -17.00 4.86 -3.76
C ARG A 280 -17.92 3.99 -2.90
N LEU A 281 -17.62 2.71 -2.72
CA LEU A 281 -18.39 1.85 -1.83
C LEU A 281 -17.98 2.03 -0.36
N LEU A 282 -16.75 2.49 -0.10
CA LEU A 282 -16.20 2.53 1.25
C LEU A 282 -17.05 3.32 2.25
N PRO A 283 -17.56 4.53 1.96
CA PRO A 283 -18.38 5.26 2.92
C PRO A 283 -19.60 4.48 3.39
N GLY A 284 -20.20 3.67 2.52
CA GLY A 284 -21.31 2.79 2.88
C GLY A 284 -20.89 1.59 3.74
N LEU A 285 -19.64 1.13 3.63
CA LEU A 285 -19.11 -0.01 4.38
C LEU A 285 -18.59 0.40 5.77
N VAL A 286 -17.90 1.54 5.86
CA VAL A 286 -17.25 1.99 7.10
C VAL A 286 -18.06 3.03 7.87
N GLY A 287 -19.09 3.63 7.25
CA GLY A 287 -20.00 4.59 7.89
C GLY A 287 -19.45 6.01 7.98
N HIS A 288 -18.37 6.35 7.30
CA HIS A 288 -17.78 7.69 7.24
C HIS A 288 -17.09 7.94 5.89
N ASP A 289 -16.83 9.23 5.58
CA ASP A 289 -16.08 9.62 4.38
C ASP A 289 -14.61 9.15 4.45
N VAL A 290 -14.05 8.89 3.26
CA VAL A 290 -12.65 8.50 3.12
C VAL A 290 -11.80 9.66 2.57
N PRO A 291 -10.50 9.75 2.94
CA PRO A 291 -9.65 10.89 2.55
C PRO A 291 -9.30 10.98 1.06
N GLY A 292 -9.32 9.88 0.31
CA GLY A 292 -8.94 9.81 -1.11
C GLY A 292 -9.51 10.94 -1.96
N GLN A 293 -8.70 11.49 -2.87
CA GLN A 293 -9.04 12.67 -3.67
C GLN A 293 -9.57 12.30 -5.06
N VAL A 294 -8.93 11.32 -5.72
CA VAL A 294 -9.25 10.95 -7.11
C VAL A 294 -10.64 10.31 -7.23
N ALA A 295 -11.10 9.57 -6.22
CA ALA A 295 -12.46 9.03 -6.20
C ALA A 295 -13.53 10.15 -6.21
N LYS A 296 -13.23 11.33 -5.62
CA LYS A 296 -14.10 12.51 -5.57
C LYS A 296 -14.01 13.33 -6.85
N ALA A 297 -12.79 13.69 -7.26
CA ALA A 297 -12.56 14.58 -8.41
C ALA A 297 -12.64 13.87 -9.76
N GLY A 298 -12.37 12.56 -9.80
CA GLY A 298 -12.13 11.79 -11.02
C GLY A 298 -10.71 11.98 -11.57
N PRO A 299 -10.31 11.18 -12.56
CA PRO A 299 -8.98 11.28 -13.16
C PRO A 299 -8.81 12.59 -13.94
N SER A 300 -7.57 13.12 -14.02
CA SER A 300 -7.26 14.36 -14.74
C SER A 300 -7.56 14.31 -16.25
N SER A 301 -7.74 13.12 -16.81
CA SER A 301 -8.18 12.91 -18.19
C SER A 301 -9.68 13.21 -18.40
N ARG A 302 -10.46 13.27 -17.32
CA ARG A 302 -11.91 13.56 -17.42
C ARG A 302 -12.13 14.95 -18.00
N ARG A 303 -13.07 15.06 -18.95
CA ARG A 303 -13.47 16.31 -19.57
C ARG A 303 -14.92 16.64 -19.21
N TYR A 304 -15.17 17.90 -19.00
CA TYR A 304 -16.50 18.42 -18.73
C TYR A 304 -16.97 19.29 -19.91
N PRO A 305 -18.26 19.35 -20.20
CA PRO A 305 -18.77 20.30 -21.20
C PRO A 305 -18.52 21.75 -20.74
N LEU A 306 -18.22 22.61 -21.71
CA LEU A 306 -18.08 24.03 -21.41
C LEU A 306 -19.44 24.56 -20.90
N PRO A 307 -19.45 25.36 -19.82
CA PRO A 307 -20.64 26.04 -19.36
C PRO A 307 -21.28 26.90 -20.46
N GLU A 308 -22.61 27.10 -20.41
CA GLU A 308 -23.28 28.03 -21.28
C GLU A 308 -22.67 29.44 -21.10
N GLY A 309 -22.29 30.09 -22.21
CA GLY A 309 -21.62 31.40 -22.21
C GLY A 309 -20.07 31.35 -22.24
N ALA A 310 -19.43 30.21 -21.94
CA ALA A 310 -17.96 30.04 -22.06
C ALA A 310 -17.53 29.60 -23.48
N ARG A 311 -18.45 29.46 -24.43
CA ARG A 311 -18.13 29.17 -25.82
C ARG A 311 -17.44 30.40 -26.42
N GLN A 312 -16.16 30.28 -26.78
CA GLN A 312 -15.50 31.33 -27.56
C GLN A 312 -16.34 31.66 -28.80
N PRO A 313 -16.57 32.94 -29.13
CA PRO A 313 -17.13 33.32 -30.42
C PRO A 313 -16.27 32.64 -31.51
N ARG A 314 -16.88 31.92 -32.44
CA ARG A 314 -16.17 31.46 -33.63
C ARG A 314 -15.46 32.67 -34.20
N LEU A 315 -14.14 32.70 -34.28
CA LEU A 315 -13.41 33.69 -35.04
C LEU A 315 -14.05 33.68 -36.43
N ALA A 316 -14.76 34.74 -36.78
CA ALA A 316 -15.31 34.94 -38.09
C ALA A 316 -14.17 34.80 -39.10
N GLY A 317 -14.39 34.01 -40.13
CA GLY A 317 -13.37 33.47 -41.01
C GLY A 317 -12.34 34.49 -41.47
N ALA A 318 -11.10 34.05 -41.54
CA ALA A 318 -10.05 34.75 -42.22
C ALA A 318 -10.54 35.06 -43.66
N ALA A 319 -10.59 36.33 -44.02
CA ALA A 319 -10.91 36.74 -45.37
C ALA A 319 -9.95 36.07 -46.37
N PRO A 320 -10.42 35.66 -47.56
CA PRO A 320 -9.55 35.05 -48.55
C PRO A 320 -8.46 36.07 -48.95
N ALA A 321 -7.21 35.57 -48.95
CA ALA A 321 -6.08 36.38 -49.40
C ALA A 321 -6.36 36.94 -50.81
N CYS A 322 -6.27 38.26 -50.96
CA CYS A 322 -6.39 38.97 -52.22
C CYS A 322 -5.39 38.39 -53.23
N GLY A 323 -5.90 38.04 -54.41
CA GLY A 323 -5.09 37.53 -55.53
C GLY A 323 -3.99 38.51 -55.96
N ALA A 324 -2.84 37.94 -56.26
CA ALA A 324 -1.77 38.65 -56.98
C ALA A 324 -2.21 38.93 -58.40
N PRO A 325 -1.89 40.10 -58.99
CA PRO A 325 -2.19 40.40 -60.38
C PRO A 325 -1.26 39.60 -61.31
N ALA A 326 -1.84 39.06 -62.39
CA ALA A 326 -1.11 38.49 -63.49
C ALA A 326 -0.35 39.57 -64.24
N ALA A 327 0.89 39.33 -64.58
CA ALA A 327 1.65 39.96 -65.66
C ALA A 327 2.44 38.87 -66.38
#